data_e69e50bf9ac1bd889ba5882f1e2f6600
#
_entry.id   e69e50bf9ac1bd889ba5882f1e2f6600
#
_cell.length_a   1.000
_cell.length_b   1.000
_cell.length_c   1.000
_cell.angle_alpha   90.00
_cell.angle_beta   90.00
_cell.angle_gamma   90.00
#
_symmetry.space_group_name_H-M   'P 1'
#
loop_
_entity.id
_entity.type
_entity.pdbx_description
1 polymer ?
#
loop_
_entity_poly.entity_id
_entity_poly.type
_entity_poly.pdbx_seq_one_letter_code
_entity_poly.pdbx_strand_id
1 'polypeptide(L)'
;MYSANKIEDEELAAKLPEPVGYKILIAMPEMSEKTEGGVFVPDALKKQEETASIIGYVIKAGSEAYSDIDKFPSGPYCKEGDFIIFRSYSGTRFKVMGREFRLINDDTVEGVVEDPRGYSRA
;
A
#
# COMPACT_ATOMS: atom_id res chain seq x y z
N MET A 1 -5.65 -3.36 -13.69
CA MET A 1 -4.49 -2.61 -13.21
C MET A 1 -4.84 -1.82 -11.97
N TYR A 2 -3.95 -1.81 -11.02
CA TYR A 2 -4.17 -1.05 -9.80
C TYR A 2 -3.88 0.41 -10.03
N SER A 3 -4.84 1.27 -9.73
CA SER A 3 -4.61 2.71 -9.82
C SER A 3 -3.75 3.22 -8.66
N ALA A 4 -3.54 2.37 -7.65
CA ALA A 4 -2.70 2.75 -6.51
C ALA A 4 -1.23 2.87 -6.85
N ASN A 5 -0.79 2.33 -7.99
CA ASN A 5 0.63 2.41 -8.34
C ASN A 5 1.06 3.78 -8.84
N LYS A 6 0.13 4.74 -8.91
CA LYS A 6 0.48 6.10 -9.32
C LYS A 6 -0.31 7.12 -8.52
N ILE A 7 0.38 8.15 -8.10
CA ILE A 7 -0.26 9.32 -7.51
C ILE A 7 -0.11 10.43 -8.53
N GLU A 8 -1.09 10.51 -9.42
CA GLU A 8 -1.03 11.47 -10.52
C GLU A 8 -1.75 12.78 -10.18
N ASP A 9 -2.60 12.76 -9.16
CA ASP A 9 -3.32 13.94 -8.74
C ASP A 9 -2.40 14.78 -7.86
N GLU A 10 -1.96 15.91 -8.36
CA GLU A 10 -1.03 16.76 -7.61
C GLU A 10 -1.67 17.30 -6.33
N GLU A 11 -2.96 17.54 -6.34
CA GLU A 11 -3.64 18.00 -5.14
C GLU A 11 -3.65 16.92 -4.07
N LEU A 12 -3.92 15.70 -4.46
CA LEU A 12 -3.88 14.57 -3.54
C LEU A 12 -2.47 14.38 -2.98
N ALA A 13 -1.48 14.40 -3.86
CA ALA A 13 -0.10 14.20 -3.44
C ALA A 13 0.34 15.27 -2.45
N ALA A 14 -0.10 16.51 -2.64
CA ALA A 14 0.25 17.60 -1.76
C ALA A 14 -0.36 17.47 -0.37
N LYS A 15 -1.43 16.70 -0.24
CA LYS A 15 -2.11 16.51 1.04
C LYS A 15 -1.60 15.30 1.81
N LEU A 16 -0.77 14.47 1.20
CA LEU A 16 -0.29 13.27 1.87
C LEU A 16 0.67 13.62 2.99
N PRO A 17 0.62 12.87 4.10
CA PRO A 17 1.54 13.12 5.19
C PRO A 17 2.96 12.72 4.85
N GLU A 18 3.92 13.35 5.51
CA GLU A 18 5.32 12.92 5.45
C GLU A 18 5.52 11.83 6.49
N PRO A 19 5.93 10.63 6.11
CA PRO A 19 6.23 9.64 7.13
C PRO A 19 7.44 10.08 7.95
N VAL A 20 7.38 9.86 9.24
CA VAL A 20 8.46 10.26 10.14
C VAL A 20 9.15 9.02 10.70
N GLY A 21 10.43 9.17 11.04
CA GLY A 21 11.20 8.11 11.65
C GLY A 21 11.26 6.89 10.74
N TYR A 22 10.86 5.75 11.27
CA TYR A 22 10.90 4.49 10.54
C TYR A 22 9.57 4.11 9.89
N LYS A 23 8.64 5.06 9.80
CA LYS A 23 7.34 4.79 9.18
C LYS A 23 7.44 4.78 7.67
N ILE A 24 6.55 4.04 7.05
CA ILE A 24 6.44 3.96 5.59
C ILE A 24 5.01 4.30 5.21
N LEU A 25 4.87 5.21 4.26
CA LEU A 25 3.57 5.59 3.72
C LEU A 25 3.25 4.71 2.53
N ILE A 26 2.11 4.02 2.60
CA ILE A 26 1.67 3.17 1.50
C ILE A 26 0.29 3.58 1.04
N ALA A 27 0.03 3.39 -0.25
CA ALA A 27 -1.28 3.55 -0.84
C ALA A 27 -1.91 2.19 -0.97
N MET A 28 -3.17 2.09 -0.57
CA MET A 28 -3.91 0.85 -0.75
C MET A 28 -4.42 0.81 -2.19
N PRO A 29 -4.52 -0.37 -2.81
CA PRO A 29 -5.07 -0.46 -4.15
C PRO A 29 -6.46 0.15 -4.19
N GLU A 30 -6.68 0.98 -5.18
CA GLU A 30 -7.98 1.59 -5.36
C GLU A 30 -8.94 0.55 -5.91
N MET A 31 -10.07 0.38 -5.23
CA MET A 31 -11.04 -0.61 -5.67
C MET A 31 -11.89 -0.06 -6.78
N SER A 32 -11.98 -0.83 -7.86
CA SER A 32 -12.89 -0.49 -8.92
C SER A 32 -14.25 -1.05 -8.52
N GLU A 33 -15.15 -0.17 -8.18
CA GLU A 33 -16.48 -0.60 -7.74
C GLU A 33 -17.32 -1.17 -8.85
N LYS A 34 -16.90 -1.00 -10.07
CA LYS A 34 -17.71 -1.46 -11.18
C LYS A 34 -16.84 -2.00 -12.28
N THR A 35 -17.43 -2.97 -12.95
CA THR A 35 -16.82 -3.56 -14.12
C THR A 35 -17.10 -2.68 -15.32
N GLU A 36 -16.55 -3.08 -16.45
CA GLU A 36 -16.91 -2.49 -17.72
C GLU A 36 -18.42 -2.55 -17.88
N GLY A 37 -19.01 -1.45 -18.24
CA GLY A 37 -20.44 -1.38 -18.39
C GLY A 37 -21.22 -1.16 -17.11
N GLY A 38 -20.53 -1.00 -16.01
CA GLY A 38 -21.16 -0.67 -14.75
C GLY A 38 -21.78 -1.83 -14.01
N VAL A 39 -21.53 -3.06 -14.44
CA VAL A 39 -22.04 -4.24 -13.77
C VAL A 39 -21.23 -4.49 -12.52
N PHE A 40 -21.90 -4.84 -11.45
CA PHE A 40 -21.30 -5.04 -10.16
C PHE A 40 -21.46 -6.47 -9.72
N VAL A 41 -20.36 -7.14 -9.42
CA VAL A 41 -20.38 -8.54 -8.99
C VAL A 41 -19.86 -8.59 -7.55
N PRO A 42 -20.73 -8.91 -6.58
CA PRO A 42 -20.32 -8.87 -5.17
C PRO A 42 -19.13 -9.74 -4.83
N ASP A 43 -19.02 -10.92 -5.41
CA ASP A 43 -17.88 -11.79 -5.13
C ASP A 43 -16.58 -11.18 -5.61
N ALA A 44 -16.63 -10.54 -6.77
CA ALA A 44 -15.44 -9.88 -7.30
C ALA A 44 -15.02 -8.72 -6.41
N LEU A 45 -16.00 -7.97 -5.92
CA LEU A 45 -15.72 -6.88 -5.01
C LEU A 45 -15.08 -7.38 -3.73
N LYS A 46 -15.59 -8.47 -3.20
CA LYS A 46 -15.05 -9.06 -1.97
C LYS A 46 -13.60 -9.47 -2.15
N LYS A 47 -13.27 -10.04 -3.30
CA LYS A 47 -11.89 -10.43 -3.60
C LYS A 47 -10.99 -9.20 -3.71
N GLN A 48 -11.49 -8.13 -4.28
CA GLN A 48 -10.73 -6.89 -4.37
C GLN A 48 -10.46 -6.32 -2.98
N GLU A 49 -11.44 -6.39 -2.10
CA GLU A 49 -11.25 -5.95 -0.73
C GLU A 49 -10.20 -6.78 -0.02
N GLU A 50 -10.22 -8.08 -0.22
CA GLU A 50 -9.23 -8.96 0.38
C GLU A 50 -7.83 -8.64 -0.11
N THR A 51 -7.70 -8.42 -1.40
CA THR A 51 -6.41 -8.03 -1.98
C THR A 51 -5.98 -6.69 -1.45
N ALA A 52 -6.90 -5.74 -1.42
CA ALA A 52 -6.60 -4.39 -0.97
C ALA A 52 -6.18 -4.33 0.49
N SER A 53 -6.53 -5.35 1.28
CA SER A 53 -6.19 -5.34 2.69
C SER A 53 -4.81 -5.90 3.01
N ILE A 54 -4.13 -6.50 2.02
CA ILE A 54 -2.81 -7.10 2.25
C ILE A 54 -1.71 -6.58 1.34
N ILE A 55 -2.07 -5.85 0.29
CA ILE A 55 -1.08 -5.33 -0.65
C ILE A 55 -1.13 -3.81 -0.64
N GLY A 56 0.04 -3.20 -0.55
CA GLY A 56 0.17 -1.76 -0.60
C GLY A 56 1.27 -1.34 -1.55
N TYR A 57 1.17 -0.13 -2.03
CA TYR A 57 2.18 0.48 -2.90
C TYR A 57 2.99 1.47 -2.07
N VAL A 58 4.31 1.30 -2.04
CA VAL A 58 5.17 2.16 -1.23
C VAL A 58 5.33 3.52 -1.91
N ILE A 59 4.80 4.55 -1.26
CA ILE A 59 4.91 5.91 -1.77
C ILE A 59 6.17 6.58 -1.27
N LYS A 60 6.43 6.47 0.03
CA LYS A 60 7.55 7.17 0.64
C LYS A 60 7.93 6.51 1.95
N ALA A 61 9.20 6.55 2.30
CA ALA A 61 9.69 6.02 3.56
C ALA A 61 10.29 7.16 4.38
N GLY A 62 10.13 7.08 5.69
CA GLY A 62 10.76 8.03 6.59
C GLY A 62 12.27 7.89 6.57
N SER A 63 12.95 8.92 7.04
CA SER A 63 14.41 8.98 6.94
C SER A 63 15.12 7.89 7.74
N GLU A 64 14.46 7.31 8.73
CA GLU A 64 15.05 6.27 9.56
C GLU A 64 14.57 4.88 9.20
N ALA A 65 13.74 4.75 8.16
CA ALA A 65 13.26 3.43 7.74
C ALA A 65 14.46 2.60 7.30
N TYR A 66 14.53 1.38 7.86
CA TYR A 66 15.60 0.41 7.57
C TYR A 66 17.00 0.90 7.94
N SER A 67 17.09 1.87 8.83
CA SER A 67 18.40 2.41 9.23
C SER A 67 19.09 1.58 10.32
N ASP A 68 18.34 0.73 11.02
CA ASP A 68 18.90 -0.09 12.10
C ASP A 68 19.63 -1.28 11.49
N ILE A 69 20.96 -1.20 11.49
CA ILE A 69 21.81 -2.22 10.88
C ILE A 69 21.65 -3.57 11.57
N ASP A 70 21.45 -3.55 12.89
CA ASP A 70 21.30 -4.79 13.63
C ASP A 70 19.99 -5.49 13.30
N LYS A 71 18.95 -4.71 13.07
CA LYS A 71 17.64 -5.25 12.74
C LYS A 71 17.52 -5.60 11.26
N PHE A 72 18.19 -4.82 10.42
CA PHE A 72 18.13 -4.99 8.96
C PHE A 72 19.53 -5.16 8.38
N PRO A 73 20.21 -6.26 8.75
CA PRO A 73 21.59 -6.44 8.30
C PRO A 73 21.74 -6.60 6.79
N SER A 74 20.67 -7.02 6.12
CA SER A 74 20.70 -7.18 4.67
C SER A 74 20.17 -5.96 3.93
N GLY A 75 19.88 -4.87 4.65
CA GLY A 75 19.38 -3.65 4.04
C GLY A 75 17.86 -3.57 3.98
N PRO A 76 17.34 -2.60 3.26
CA PRO A 76 15.89 -2.37 3.21
C PRO A 76 15.12 -3.56 2.68
N TYR A 77 13.93 -3.78 3.24
CA TYR A 77 13.02 -4.81 2.72
C TYR A 77 12.32 -4.35 1.45
N CYS A 78 12.13 -3.03 1.30
CA CYS A 78 11.44 -2.49 0.13
C CYS A 78 11.91 -1.06 -0.12
N LYS A 79 11.47 -0.49 -1.23
CA LYS A 79 11.79 0.88 -1.59
C LYS A 79 10.58 1.53 -2.23
N GLU A 80 10.64 2.83 -2.43
CA GLU A 80 9.57 3.55 -3.11
C GLU A 80 9.29 2.93 -4.47
N GLY A 81 8.02 2.76 -4.76
CA GLY A 81 7.59 2.16 -6.01
C GLY A 81 7.32 0.67 -5.94
N ASP A 82 7.68 0.02 -4.84
CA ASP A 82 7.44 -1.41 -4.69
C ASP A 82 6.01 -1.68 -4.25
N PHE A 83 5.48 -2.81 -4.69
CA PHE A 83 4.27 -3.37 -4.10
C PHE A 83 4.71 -4.33 -3.00
N ILE A 84 4.05 -4.25 -1.85
CA ILE A 84 4.44 -5.05 -0.70
C ILE A 84 3.25 -5.82 -0.15
N ILE A 85 3.56 -6.93 0.51
CA ILE A 85 2.58 -7.68 1.29
C ILE A 85 2.84 -7.35 2.75
N PHE A 86 1.77 -7.11 3.49
CA PHE A 86 1.87 -6.79 4.89
C PHE A 86 0.62 -7.30 5.60
N ARG A 87 0.69 -7.36 6.92
CA ARG A 87 -0.42 -7.86 7.72
C ARG A 87 -1.61 -6.91 7.59
N SER A 88 -2.79 -7.46 7.28
CA SER A 88 -3.95 -6.66 6.90
C SER A 88 -4.45 -5.67 7.97
N TYR A 89 -4.14 -5.93 9.23
CA TYR A 89 -4.60 -5.05 10.30
C TYR A 89 -3.49 -4.13 10.82
N SER A 90 -2.37 -4.08 10.13
CA SER A 90 -1.23 -3.27 10.57
C SER A 90 -1.40 -1.81 10.18
N GLY A 91 -0.80 -0.97 11.02
CA GLY A 91 -0.62 0.43 10.68
C GLY A 91 -1.82 1.30 10.97
N THR A 92 -1.61 2.59 10.74
CA THR A 92 -2.66 3.59 10.90
C THR A 92 -3.34 3.81 9.56
N ARG A 93 -4.62 3.52 9.51
CA ARG A 93 -5.42 3.67 8.30
C ARG A 93 -6.04 5.06 8.27
N PHE A 94 -6.02 5.67 7.09
CA PHE A 94 -6.66 6.97 6.93
C PHE A 94 -7.02 7.16 5.47
N LYS A 95 -7.87 8.14 5.21
CA LYS A 95 -8.27 8.47 3.84
C LYS A 95 -7.91 9.92 3.55
N VAL A 96 -7.46 10.16 2.34
CA VAL A 96 -7.24 11.50 1.82
C VAL A 96 -7.98 11.58 0.50
N MET A 97 -8.90 12.52 0.41
CA MET A 97 -9.74 12.70 -0.79
C MET A 97 -10.41 11.40 -1.22
N GLY A 98 -10.88 10.64 -0.22
CA GLY A 98 -11.62 9.41 -0.48
C GLY A 98 -10.78 8.19 -0.75
N ARG A 99 -9.49 8.32 -0.85
CA ARG A 99 -8.59 7.20 -1.12
C ARG A 99 -7.89 6.77 0.15
N GLU A 100 -7.74 5.47 0.33
CA GLU A 100 -7.14 4.92 1.55
C GLU A 100 -5.63 4.84 1.45
N PHE A 101 -4.99 5.23 2.55
CA PHE A 101 -3.54 5.12 2.73
C PHE A 101 -3.28 4.55 4.12
N ARG A 102 -2.05 4.11 4.35
CA ARG A 102 -1.64 3.65 5.66
C ARG A 102 -0.23 4.09 5.95
N LEU A 103 0.05 4.27 7.24
CA LEU A 103 1.40 4.43 7.75
C LEU A 103 1.74 3.18 8.53
N ILE A 104 2.75 2.46 8.09
CA ILE A 104 3.17 1.22 8.73
C ILE A 104 4.60 1.33 9.21
N ASN A 105 5.02 0.41 10.07
CA ASN A 105 6.40 0.33 10.50
C ASN A 105 7.23 -0.36 9.41
N ASP A 106 8.51 -0.04 9.36
CA ASP A 106 9.40 -0.64 8.37
C ASP A 106 9.46 -2.17 8.48
N ASP A 107 9.38 -2.71 9.69
CA ASP A 107 9.42 -4.16 9.88
C ASP A 107 8.07 -4.85 9.68
N THR A 108 7.05 -4.10 9.34
CA THR A 108 5.73 -4.66 9.03
C THR A 108 5.70 -5.32 7.66
N VAL A 109 6.61 -4.93 6.77
CA VAL A 109 6.66 -5.47 5.42
C VAL A 109 7.08 -6.94 5.47
N GLU A 110 6.27 -7.79 4.85
CA GLU A 110 6.51 -9.24 4.85
C GLU A 110 6.98 -9.78 3.53
N GLY A 111 6.75 -9.06 2.45
CA GLY A 111 7.19 -9.49 1.14
C GLY A 111 7.08 -8.37 0.12
N VAL A 112 7.77 -8.53 -0.98
CA VAL A 112 7.71 -7.61 -2.10
C VAL A 112 7.15 -8.36 -3.29
N VAL A 113 6.20 -7.75 -3.98
CA VAL A 113 5.47 -8.36 -5.08
C VAL A 113 5.79 -7.60 -6.36
N GLU A 114 6.18 -8.32 -7.39
CA GLU A 114 6.48 -7.69 -8.66
C GLU A 114 5.20 -7.22 -9.36
N ASP A 115 4.19 -8.09 -9.38
CA ASP A 115 2.90 -7.77 -10.01
C ASP A 115 1.80 -8.18 -9.05
N PRO A 116 1.07 -7.21 -8.48
CA PRO A 116 0.07 -7.54 -7.46
C PRO A 116 -1.21 -8.17 -8.01
N ARG A 117 -1.39 -8.19 -9.32
CA ARG A 117 -2.59 -8.77 -9.90
C ARG A 117 -2.62 -10.27 -9.67
N GLY A 118 -3.79 -10.79 -9.35
CA GLY A 118 -3.94 -12.22 -9.08
C GLY A 118 -3.74 -12.61 -7.64
N TYR A 119 -3.38 -11.67 -6.78
CA TYR A 119 -3.24 -11.94 -5.35
C TYR A 119 -4.56 -11.74 -4.63
N SER A 120 -4.82 -12.61 -3.67
CA SER A 120 -5.96 -12.44 -2.78
C SER A 120 -5.60 -13.07 -1.44
N ARG A 121 -6.25 -12.58 -0.40
CA ARG A 121 -6.03 -13.10 0.94
C ARG A 121 -6.60 -14.52 1.03
N ALA A 122 -5.86 -15.38 1.69
CA ALA A 122 -6.29 -16.76 1.89
C ALA A 122 -7.45 -16.87 2.87
#